data_fd430674613e1ec6fa2844ad8d3a2001
#
_entry.id   fd430674613e1ec6fa2844ad8d3a2001
#
_cell.length_a   1.000
_cell.length_b   1.000
_cell.length_c   1.000
_cell.angle_alpha   90.00
_cell.angle_beta   90.00
_cell.angle_gamma   90.00
#
_symmetry.space_group_name_H-M   'P 1'
#
loop_
_entity.id
_entity.type
_entity.pdbx_description
1 polymer ?
#
loop_
_entity_poly.entity_id
_entity_poly.type
_entity_poly.pdbx_seq_one_letter_code
_entity_poly.pdbx_strand_id
1 'polypeptide(L)'
;GSAVYSIGIVLFIYGFTILNETLGVILTVLGLITLAIFVAIELKVKYPVFDVKLFKNSEFASANFAAVCAYLASFSLVTIVNYHLQYIRGFDSQLAGIFLLAAPLIQVIVAPYAGKLSDKVNPQKLSALGIGIAAVAIGLLAMLDSSTPLWLLIFALALEGLGFGIFSSPNTSAIMGAVPPKDTPTASASVSTMRVIGQSMSMGMLTLVFAFVMGNVPIIPKYFSLLIASSQITCFICMVLCIASVFASLIGIKSKKIVKG
;
A
#
# COMPACT_ATOMS: atom_id res chain seq x y z
N GLY A 1 -1.60 -5.04 -26.51
CA GLY A 1 -1.98 -4.61 -25.14
C GLY A 1 -1.15 -5.29 -24.07
N SER A 2 -1.40 -6.60 -23.80
CA SER A 2 -0.81 -7.32 -22.65
C SER A 2 0.73 -7.30 -22.59
N ALA A 3 1.42 -7.54 -23.71
CA ALA A 3 2.89 -7.51 -23.74
C ALA A 3 3.45 -6.12 -23.35
N VAL A 4 2.88 -5.04 -23.88
CA VAL A 4 3.29 -3.66 -23.56
C VAL A 4 3.04 -3.37 -22.09
N TYR A 5 1.91 -3.81 -21.53
CA TYR A 5 1.59 -3.70 -20.12
C TYR A 5 2.61 -4.43 -19.24
N SER A 6 2.90 -5.71 -19.56
CA SER A 6 3.86 -6.51 -18.78
C SER A 6 5.25 -5.90 -18.78
N ILE A 7 5.75 -5.45 -19.94
CA ILE A 7 7.04 -4.78 -20.06
C ILE A 7 7.04 -3.49 -19.25
N GLY A 8 5.99 -2.66 -19.38
CA GLY A 8 5.87 -1.39 -18.67
C GLY A 8 5.86 -1.57 -17.14
N ILE A 9 5.10 -2.54 -16.63
CA ILE A 9 5.04 -2.87 -15.20
C ILE A 9 6.39 -3.36 -14.69
N VAL A 10 7.05 -4.27 -15.41
CA VAL A 10 8.37 -4.80 -14.99
C VAL A 10 9.41 -3.70 -14.94
N LEU A 11 9.50 -2.86 -15.99
CA LEU A 11 10.43 -1.74 -16.03
C LEU A 11 10.17 -0.74 -14.90
N PHE A 12 8.89 -0.42 -14.64
CA PHE A 12 8.49 0.51 -13.58
C PHE A 12 8.85 -0.04 -12.20
N ILE A 13 8.46 -1.28 -11.89
CA ILE A 13 8.69 -1.91 -10.59
C ILE A 13 10.19 -2.06 -10.32
N TYR A 14 10.93 -2.62 -11.28
CA TYR A 14 12.36 -2.84 -11.11
C TYR A 14 13.12 -1.51 -11.01
N GLY A 15 12.82 -0.56 -11.88
CA GLY A 15 13.42 0.77 -11.85
C GLY A 15 13.13 1.49 -10.53
N PHE A 16 11.89 1.42 -10.04
CA PHE A 16 11.50 2.05 -8.78
C PHE A 16 12.19 1.43 -7.56
N THR A 17 12.49 0.13 -7.60
CA THR A 17 13.20 -0.56 -6.50
C THR A 17 14.66 -0.12 -6.38
N ILE A 18 15.31 0.24 -7.49
CA ILE A 18 16.72 0.70 -7.53
C ILE A 18 16.83 2.21 -7.84
N LEU A 19 15.88 3.01 -7.41
CA LEU A 19 15.76 4.46 -7.73
C LEU A 19 16.95 5.30 -7.23
N ASN A 20 17.73 4.78 -6.28
CA ASN A 20 18.99 5.37 -5.82
C ASN A 20 20.11 5.33 -6.87
N GLU A 21 19.97 4.53 -7.93
CA GLU A 21 20.92 4.44 -9.04
C GLU A 21 20.38 5.17 -10.28
N THR A 22 21.28 5.72 -11.10
CA THR A 22 20.90 6.38 -12.38
C THR A 22 20.12 5.42 -13.29
N LEU A 23 20.50 4.13 -13.30
CA LEU A 23 19.79 3.11 -14.06
C LEU A 23 18.34 2.96 -13.58
N GLY A 24 18.08 3.02 -12.28
CA GLY A 24 16.75 2.95 -11.71
C GLY A 24 15.85 4.09 -12.18
N VAL A 25 16.37 5.31 -12.21
CA VAL A 25 15.61 6.48 -12.73
C VAL A 25 15.26 6.28 -14.20
N ILE A 26 16.22 5.84 -15.03
CA ILE A 26 16.02 5.59 -16.47
C ILE A 26 14.93 4.51 -16.66
N LEU A 27 15.03 3.37 -15.96
CA LEU A 27 14.06 2.28 -16.07
C LEU A 27 12.68 2.69 -15.60
N THR A 28 12.58 3.47 -14.52
CA THR A 28 11.30 4.01 -14.02
C THR A 28 10.64 4.90 -15.07
N VAL A 29 11.39 5.81 -15.66
CA VAL A 29 10.88 6.72 -16.72
C VAL A 29 10.46 5.92 -17.95
N LEU A 30 11.26 4.96 -18.40
CA LEU A 30 10.90 4.08 -19.51
C LEU A 30 9.65 3.25 -19.22
N GLY A 31 9.52 2.75 -17.99
CA GLY A 31 8.33 2.05 -17.51
C GLY A 31 7.08 2.92 -17.57
N LEU A 32 7.15 4.16 -17.08
CA LEU A 32 6.04 5.12 -17.15
C LEU A 32 5.65 5.45 -18.59
N ILE A 33 6.64 5.67 -19.47
CA ILE A 33 6.39 5.93 -20.91
C ILE A 33 5.69 4.71 -21.54
N THR A 34 6.18 3.50 -21.25
CA THR A 34 5.60 2.25 -21.79
C THR A 34 4.16 2.05 -21.29
N LEU A 35 3.88 2.36 -20.02
CA LEU A 35 2.52 2.32 -19.47
C LEU A 35 1.62 3.41 -20.08
N ALA A 36 2.12 4.60 -20.35
CA ALA A 36 1.38 5.63 -21.06
C ALA A 36 1.02 5.21 -22.49
N ILE A 37 1.96 4.58 -23.20
CA ILE A 37 1.72 3.98 -24.53
C ILE A 37 0.67 2.88 -24.43
N PHE A 38 0.72 2.01 -23.41
CA PHE A 38 -0.31 1.00 -23.16
C PHE A 38 -1.69 1.64 -23.03
N VAL A 39 -1.83 2.66 -22.16
CA VAL A 39 -3.10 3.38 -21.98
C VAL A 39 -3.60 3.97 -23.30
N ALA A 40 -2.71 4.59 -24.10
CA ALA A 40 -3.06 5.15 -25.41
C ALA A 40 -3.54 4.07 -26.41
N ILE A 41 -2.96 2.88 -26.38
CA ILE A 41 -3.39 1.73 -27.18
C ILE A 41 -4.77 1.24 -26.74
N GLU A 42 -4.95 1.00 -25.42
CA GLU A 42 -6.20 0.47 -24.85
C GLU A 42 -7.41 1.42 -25.07
N LEU A 43 -7.17 2.73 -25.11
CA LEU A 43 -8.22 3.70 -25.43
C LEU A 43 -8.70 3.63 -26.90
N LYS A 44 -7.87 3.10 -27.81
CA LYS A 44 -8.16 3.06 -29.28
C LYS A 44 -8.64 1.69 -29.75
N VAL A 45 -8.34 0.61 -29.03
CA VAL A 45 -8.67 -0.77 -29.44
C VAL A 45 -10.13 -1.07 -29.18
N LYS A 46 -10.77 -1.81 -30.09
CA LYS A 46 -12.19 -2.21 -30.01
C LYS A 46 -12.47 -3.21 -28.88
N TYR A 47 -11.49 -4.08 -28.57
CA TYR A 47 -11.54 -5.08 -27.49
C TYR A 47 -10.32 -4.90 -26.60
N PRO A 48 -10.38 -3.97 -25.61
CA PRO A 48 -9.26 -3.72 -24.73
C PRO A 48 -9.03 -4.90 -23.78
N VAL A 49 -7.75 -5.19 -23.48
CA VAL A 49 -7.38 -6.17 -22.45
C VAL A 49 -7.71 -5.64 -21.07
N PHE A 50 -7.57 -4.32 -20.90
CA PHE A 50 -7.92 -3.60 -19.68
C PHE A 50 -8.71 -2.33 -20.05
N ASP A 51 -10.00 -2.28 -19.69
CA ASP A 51 -10.80 -1.10 -19.99
C ASP A 51 -10.44 0.08 -19.06
N VAL A 52 -9.49 0.88 -19.53
CA VAL A 52 -9.04 2.09 -18.81
C VAL A 52 -10.18 3.08 -18.57
N LYS A 53 -11.27 3.01 -19.36
CA LYS A 53 -12.44 3.88 -19.19
C LYS A 53 -13.15 3.65 -17.86
N LEU A 54 -12.95 2.48 -17.22
CA LEU A 54 -13.48 2.21 -15.89
C LEU A 54 -12.97 3.21 -14.84
N PHE A 55 -11.78 3.77 -15.01
CA PHE A 55 -11.25 4.83 -14.13
C PHE A 55 -11.98 6.17 -14.25
N LYS A 56 -12.86 6.35 -15.25
CA LYS A 56 -13.78 7.49 -15.28
C LYS A 56 -14.89 7.36 -14.23
N ASN A 57 -15.17 6.13 -13.77
CA ASN A 57 -16.03 5.92 -12.62
C ASN A 57 -15.28 6.32 -11.34
N SER A 58 -15.74 7.38 -10.69
CA SER A 58 -15.12 7.92 -9.47
C SER A 58 -15.06 6.91 -8.33
N GLU A 59 -16.08 6.02 -8.20
CA GLU A 59 -16.10 4.95 -7.19
C GLU A 59 -14.98 3.94 -7.45
N PHE A 60 -14.81 3.51 -8.70
CA PHE A 60 -13.75 2.58 -9.10
C PHE A 60 -12.36 3.20 -8.94
N ALA A 61 -12.18 4.43 -9.43
CA ALA A 61 -10.88 5.11 -9.38
C ALA A 61 -10.44 5.39 -7.93
N SER A 62 -11.36 5.89 -7.09
CA SER A 62 -11.05 6.20 -5.69
C SER A 62 -10.72 4.96 -4.87
N ALA A 63 -11.44 3.85 -5.06
CA ALA A 63 -11.15 2.60 -4.36
C ALA A 63 -9.80 1.98 -4.79
N ASN A 64 -9.44 2.06 -6.07
CA ASN A 64 -8.13 1.63 -6.58
C ASN A 64 -7.00 2.51 -6.04
N PHE A 65 -7.18 3.84 -6.02
CA PHE A 65 -6.20 4.76 -5.44
C PHE A 65 -6.01 4.49 -3.94
N ALA A 66 -7.12 4.28 -3.20
CA ALA A 66 -7.06 3.91 -1.80
C ALA A 66 -6.26 2.61 -1.58
N ALA A 67 -6.42 1.61 -2.47
CA ALA A 67 -5.66 0.38 -2.42
C ALA A 67 -4.15 0.62 -2.59
N VAL A 68 -3.73 1.39 -3.60
CA VAL A 68 -2.30 1.71 -3.79
C VAL A 68 -1.71 2.36 -2.55
N CYS A 69 -2.36 3.40 -2.01
CA CYS A 69 -1.88 4.09 -0.81
C CYS A 69 -1.80 3.17 0.41
N ALA A 70 -2.81 2.31 0.62
CA ALA A 70 -2.84 1.38 1.74
C ALA A 70 -1.74 0.31 1.65
N TYR A 71 -1.58 -0.33 0.48
CA TYR A 71 -0.53 -1.33 0.28
C TYR A 71 0.88 -0.73 0.34
N LEU A 72 1.05 0.50 -0.18
CA LEU A 72 2.31 1.24 -0.07
C LEU A 72 2.66 1.50 1.40
N ALA A 73 1.72 1.95 2.20
CA ALA A 73 1.93 2.24 3.61
C ALA A 73 2.23 0.97 4.42
N SER A 74 1.40 -0.08 4.30
CA SER A 74 1.52 -1.28 5.13
C SER A 74 2.78 -2.10 4.82
N PHE A 75 3.23 -2.15 3.56
CA PHE A 75 4.36 -3.00 3.20
C PHE A 75 5.71 -2.46 3.70
N SER A 76 5.90 -1.14 3.76
CA SER A 76 7.10 -0.51 4.34
C SER A 76 7.28 -0.84 5.82
N LEU A 77 6.16 -0.99 6.57
CA LEU A 77 6.19 -1.19 8.01
C LEU A 77 6.87 -2.50 8.40
N VAL A 78 6.65 -3.57 7.64
CA VAL A 78 7.29 -4.87 7.89
C VAL A 78 8.81 -4.72 7.91
N THR A 79 9.36 -3.99 6.94
CA THR A 79 10.82 -3.77 6.84
C THR A 79 11.33 -2.85 7.95
N ILE A 80 10.61 -1.77 8.25
CA ILE A 80 10.97 -0.81 9.32
C ILE A 80 11.00 -1.52 10.67
N VAL A 81 9.95 -2.26 11.00
CA VAL A 81 9.87 -2.97 12.28
C VAL A 81 10.91 -4.08 12.35
N ASN A 82 11.16 -4.77 11.25
CA ASN A 82 12.22 -5.78 11.17
C ASN A 82 13.60 -5.17 11.46
N TYR A 83 13.93 -4.02 10.87
CA TYR A 83 15.17 -3.31 11.14
C TYR A 83 15.26 -2.84 12.59
N HIS A 84 14.18 -2.32 13.16
CA HIS A 84 14.12 -1.93 14.56
C HIS A 84 14.40 -3.12 15.50
N LEU A 85 13.76 -4.27 15.26
CA LEU A 85 13.94 -5.47 16.08
C LEU A 85 15.36 -6.05 15.97
N GLN A 86 15.90 -6.15 14.76
CA GLN A 86 17.21 -6.79 14.56
C GLN A 86 18.36 -5.87 14.92
N TYR A 87 18.36 -4.61 14.46
CA TYR A 87 19.51 -3.72 14.65
C TYR A 87 19.44 -2.94 15.97
N ILE A 88 18.27 -2.40 16.34
CA ILE A 88 18.14 -1.59 17.55
C ILE A 88 18.00 -2.46 18.80
N ARG A 89 17.20 -3.55 18.72
CA ARG A 89 16.94 -4.47 19.82
C ARG A 89 17.90 -5.66 19.89
N GLY A 90 18.67 -5.90 18.82
CA GLY A 90 19.63 -7.02 18.76
C GLY A 90 18.98 -8.41 18.70
N PHE A 91 17.71 -8.50 18.29
CA PHE A 91 17.04 -9.79 18.13
C PHE A 91 17.56 -10.51 16.88
N ASP A 92 17.63 -11.84 16.96
CA ASP A 92 17.90 -12.65 15.80
C ASP A 92 16.71 -12.61 14.80
N SER A 93 16.95 -13.03 13.57
CA SER A 93 15.95 -13.01 12.51
C SER A 93 14.73 -13.88 12.83
N GLN A 94 14.90 -14.97 13.59
CA GLN A 94 13.82 -15.88 13.95
C GLN A 94 12.88 -15.20 14.95
N LEU A 95 13.41 -14.60 16.01
CA LEU A 95 12.63 -13.90 17.01
C LEU A 95 11.95 -12.66 16.42
N ALA A 96 12.66 -11.88 15.60
CA ALA A 96 12.06 -10.74 14.88
C ALA A 96 10.89 -11.19 13.99
N GLY A 97 11.03 -12.31 13.28
CA GLY A 97 9.95 -12.89 12.46
C GLY A 97 8.71 -13.27 13.28
N ILE A 98 8.88 -13.81 14.50
CA ILE A 98 7.75 -14.12 15.40
C ILE A 98 6.97 -12.87 15.77
N PHE A 99 7.63 -11.75 16.08
CA PHE A 99 6.95 -10.50 16.39
C PHE A 99 6.20 -9.93 15.17
N LEU A 100 6.78 -10.06 13.97
CA LEU A 100 6.16 -9.61 12.74
C LEU A 100 4.89 -10.39 12.37
N LEU A 101 4.69 -11.60 12.89
CA LEU A 101 3.46 -12.38 12.70
C LEU A 101 2.24 -11.73 13.36
N ALA A 102 2.40 -10.80 14.31
CA ALA A 102 1.28 -10.18 15.01
C ALA A 102 0.26 -9.53 14.05
N ALA A 103 0.73 -8.76 13.07
CA ALA A 103 -0.15 -8.10 12.10
C ALA A 103 -0.88 -9.09 11.18
N PRO A 104 -0.23 -10.01 10.45
CA PRO A 104 -0.91 -10.94 9.55
C PRO A 104 -1.83 -11.92 10.29
N LEU A 105 -1.53 -12.34 11.52
CA LEU A 105 -2.43 -13.18 12.29
C LEU A 105 -3.75 -12.49 12.60
N ILE A 106 -3.71 -11.24 13.07
CA ILE A 106 -4.92 -10.45 13.31
C ILE A 106 -5.66 -10.21 12.00
N GLN A 107 -4.96 -9.89 10.91
CA GLN A 107 -5.55 -9.67 9.60
C GLN A 107 -6.33 -10.90 9.10
N VAL A 108 -5.77 -12.09 9.21
CA VAL A 108 -6.42 -13.35 8.78
C VAL A 108 -7.69 -13.62 9.57
N ILE A 109 -7.69 -13.31 10.87
CA ILE A 109 -8.88 -13.47 11.72
C ILE A 109 -9.95 -12.46 11.35
N VAL A 110 -9.59 -11.20 11.14
CA VAL A 110 -10.52 -10.07 10.96
C VAL A 110 -11.11 -9.99 9.55
N ALA A 111 -10.31 -10.30 8.51
CA ALA A 111 -10.72 -10.10 7.11
C ALA A 111 -12.02 -10.84 6.72
N PRO A 112 -12.30 -12.09 7.15
CA PRO A 112 -13.56 -12.76 6.85
C PRO A 112 -14.78 -12.08 7.48
N TYR A 113 -14.63 -11.54 8.69
CA TYR A 113 -15.72 -10.81 9.36
C TYR A 113 -15.98 -9.47 8.69
N ALA A 114 -14.92 -8.75 8.33
CA ALA A 114 -15.02 -7.51 7.57
C ALA A 114 -15.65 -7.73 6.19
N GLY A 115 -15.33 -8.84 5.51
CA GLY A 115 -15.98 -9.23 4.26
C GLY A 115 -17.48 -9.43 4.41
N LYS A 116 -17.92 -10.25 5.38
CA LYS A 116 -19.35 -10.44 5.68
C LYS A 116 -20.06 -9.16 6.09
N LEU A 117 -19.37 -8.27 6.78
CA LEU A 117 -19.93 -6.98 7.18
C LEU A 117 -20.08 -6.05 5.97
N SER A 118 -19.19 -6.11 4.99
CA SER A 118 -19.27 -5.30 3.77
C SER A 118 -20.47 -5.65 2.88
N ASP A 119 -21.07 -6.83 3.06
CA ASP A 119 -22.33 -7.21 2.40
C ASP A 119 -23.53 -6.46 2.97
N LYS A 120 -23.46 -6.03 4.25
CA LYS A 120 -24.55 -5.39 4.97
C LYS A 120 -24.43 -3.88 5.07
N VAL A 121 -23.22 -3.35 5.06
CA VAL A 121 -22.91 -1.92 5.15
C VAL A 121 -22.17 -1.44 3.92
N ASN A 122 -22.08 -0.13 3.72
CA ASN A 122 -21.34 0.43 2.59
C ASN A 122 -19.86 0.04 2.68
N PRO A 123 -19.31 -0.71 1.67
CA PRO A 123 -17.94 -1.21 1.69
C PRO A 123 -16.88 -0.10 1.82
N GLN A 124 -17.11 1.06 1.18
CA GLN A 124 -16.17 2.18 1.23
C GLN A 124 -16.10 2.83 2.62
N LYS A 125 -17.22 2.89 3.36
CA LYS A 125 -17.20 3.38 4.75
C LYS A 125 -16.39 2.45 5.64
N LEU A 126 -16.58 1.14 5.45
CA LEU A 126 -15.85 0.15 6.22
C LEU A 126 -14.35 0.16 5.88
N SER A 127 -14.01 0.30 4.60
CA SER A 127 -12.62 0.50 4.15
C SER A 127 -11.99 1.75 4.77
N ALA A 128 -12.70 2.89 4.75
CA ALA A 128 -12.23 4.13 5.35
C ALA A 128 -11.97 3.99 6.86
N LEU A 129 -12.86 3.28 7.57
CA LEU A 129 -12.67 2.98 9.00
C LEU A 129 -11.42 2.11 9.21
N GLY A 130 -11.26 1.03 8.44
CA GLY A 130 -10.13 0.12 8.56
C GLY A 130 -8.80 0.82 8.34
N ILE A 131 -8.65 1.55 7.23
CA ILE A 131 -7.39 2.25 6.95
C ILE A 131 -7.16 3.43 7.92
N GLY A 132 -8.22 4.02 8.49
CA GLY A 132 -8.10 5.01 9.56
C GLY A 132 -7.49 4.41 10.83
N ILE A 133 -7.89 3.18 11.22
CA ILE A 133 -7.27 2.44 12.33
C ILE A 133 -5.80 2.14 12.02
N ALA A 134 -5.50 1.69 10.80
CA ALA A 134 -4.12 1.47 10.38
C ALA A 134 -3.28 2.76 10.40
N ALA A 135 -3.85 3.91 10.03
CA ALA A 135 -3.17 5.21 10.12
C ALA A 135 -2.77 5.55 11.56
N VAL A 136 -3.64 5.27 12.55
CA VAL A 136 -3.31 5.46 13.98
C VAL A 136 -2.19 4.51 14.39
N ALA A 137 -2.23 3.25 13.99
CA ALA A 137 -1.17 2.28 14.28
C ALA A 137 0.19 2.73 13.73
N ILE A 138 0.21 3.19 12.46
CA ILE A 138 1.39 3.72 11.80
C ILE A 138 1.89 5.00 12.50
N GLY A 139 0.96 5.86 12.94
CA GLY A 139 1.30 7.05 13.74
C GLY A 139 2.00 6.71 15.06
N LEU A 140 1.60 5.63 15.74
CA LEU A 140 2.31 5.11 16.91
C LEU A 140 3.71 4.63 16.55
N LEU A 141 3.85 3.92 15.41
CA LEU A 141 5.16 3.47 14.91
C LEU A 141 6.05 4.63 14.42
N ALA A 142 5.48 5.77 14.03
CA ALA A 142 6.25 6.96 13.72
C ALA A 142 6.93 7.59 14.94
N MET A 143 6.50 7.21 16.15
CA MET A 143 7.10 7.66 17.41
C MET A 143 8.11 6.63 17.99
N LEU A 144 8.48 5.59 17.22
CA LEU A 144 9.45 4.59 17.64
C LEU A 144 10.80 5.24 17.98
N ASP A 145 11.33 4.86 19.16
CA ASP A 145 12.64 5.24 19.64
C ASP A 145 13.37 4.00 20.20
N SER A 146 14.67 4.12 20.48
CA SER A 146 15.48 3.05 21.07
C SER A 146 14.92 2.53 22.41
N SER A 147 14.23 3.39 23.16
CA SER A 147 13.61 3.09 24.46
C SER A 147 12.17 2.56 24.36
N THR A 148 11.54 2.57 23.19
CA THR A 148 10.12 2.19 23.01
C THR A 148 9.86 0.79 23.56
N PRO A 149 8.90 0.60 24.48
CA PRO A 149 8.66 -0.71 25.08
C PRO A 149 8.09 -1.69 24.03
N LEU A 150 8.50 -2.95 24.12
CA LEU A 150 8.17 -3.99 23.14
C LEU A 150 6.66 -4.23 23.02
N TRP A 151 5.92 -4.11 24.15
CA TRP A 151 4.46 -4.26 24.14
C TRP A 151 3.77 -3.21 23.25
N LEU A 152 4.30 -1.96 23.18
CA LEU A 152 3.74 -0.92 22.34
C LEU A 152 3.94 -1.23 20.86
N LEU A 153 5.10 -1.80 20.51
CA LEU A 153 5.39 -2.24 19.14
C LEU A 153 4.44 -3.38 18.72
N ILE A 154 4.25 -4.38 19.58
CA ILE A 154 3.31 -5.48 19.33
C ILE A 154 1.88 -4.96 19.21
N PHE A 155 1.48 -4.05 20.10
CA PHE A 155 0.15 -3.42 20.06
C PHE A 155 -0.07 -2.65 18.75
N ALA A 156 0.92 -1.87 18.31
CA ALA A 156 0.84 -1.13 17.05
C ALA A 156 0.75 -2.06 15.84
N LEU A 157 1.52 -3.15 15.81
CA LEU A 157 1.42 -4.18 14.77
C LEU A 157 0.05 -4.88 14.76
N ALA A 158 -0.48 -5.22 15.94
CA ALA A 158 -1.80 -5.84 16.05
C ALA A 158 -2.91 -4.88 15.58
N LEU A 159 -2.79 -3.61 15.93
CA LEU A 159 -3.72 -2.56 15.52
C LEU A 159 -3.65 -2.30 14.00
N GLU A 160 -2.44 -2.34 13.41
CA GLU A 160 -2.25 -2.26 11.95
C GLU A 160 -2.91 -3.46 11.26
N GLY A 161 -2.67 -4.68 11.74
CA GLY A 161 -3.29 -5.89 11.23
C GLY A 161 -4.82 -5.87 11.31
N LEU A 162 -5.38 -5.33 12.41
CA LEU A 162 -6.80 -5.09 12.58
C LEU A 162 -7.32 -4.11 11.52
N GLY A 163 -6.69 -2.95 11.41
CA GLY A 163 -7.06 -1.90 10.46
C GLY A 163 -7.00 -2.39 9.02
N PHE A 164 -5.89 -3.02 8.62
CA PHE A 164 -5.71 -3.54 7.27
C PHE A 164 -6.64 -4.72 6.97
N GLY A 165 -6.95 -5.58 7.94
CA GLY A 165 -7.95 -6.65 7.82
C GLY A 165 -9.36 -6.11 7.56
N ILE A 166 -9.75 -5.01 8.25
CA ILE A 166 -11.01 -4.32 8.01
C ILE A 166 -11.02 -3.58 6.66
N PHE A 167 -9.86 -3.13 6.17
CA PHE A 167 -9.75 -2.42 4.89
C PHE A 167 -9.81 -3.33 3.68
N SER A 168 -8.98 -4.40 3.63
CA SER A 168 -8.61 -5.07 2.38
C SER A 168 -9.80 -5.77 1.69
N SER A 169 -10.64 -6.48 2.45
CA SER A 169 -11.79 -7.20 1.92
C SER A 169 -12.91 -6.25 1.46
N PRO A 170 -13.37 -5.27 2.28
CA PRO A 170 -14.36 -4.29 1.82
C PRO A 170 -13.89 -3.42 0.66
N ASN A 171 -12.61 -3.03 0.60
CA ASN A 171 -12.09 -2.29 -0.53
C ASN A 171 -12.16 -3.10 -1.83
N THR A 172 -11.84 -4.39 -1.78
CA THR A 172 -12.03 -5.30 -2.92
C THR A 172 -13.50 -5.37 -3.34
N SER A 173 -14.42 -5.49 -2.38
CA SER A 173 -15.86 -5.47 -2.64
C SER A 173 -16.30 -4.14 -3.27
N ALA A 174 -15.74 -3.01 -2.84
CA ALA A 174 -16.02 -1.70 -3.43
C ALA A 174 -15.57 -1.61 -4.90
N ILE A 175 -14.35 -2.08 -5.21
CA ILE A 175 -13.82 -2.11 -6.58
C ILE A 175 -14.68 -3.00 -7.48
N MET A 176 -15.02 -4.22 -7.01
CA MET A 176 -15.84 -5.17 -7.76
C MET A 176 -17.28 -4.66 -7.96
N GLY A 177 -17.86 -4.02 -6.94
CA GLY A 177 -19.22 -3.48 -6.99
C GLY A 177 -19.37 -2.19 -7.79
N ALA A 178 -18.25 -1.54 -8.15
CA ALA A 178 -18.23 -0.31 -8.95
C ALA A 178 -18.34 -0.56 -10.46
N VAL A 179 -18.27 -1.82 -10.92
CA VAL A 179 -18.30 -2.19 -12.34
C VAL A 179 -19.47 -3.12 -12.67
N PRO A 180 -19.95 -3.13 -13.92
CA PRO A 180 -20.92 -4.10 -14.39
C PRO A 180 -20.36 -5.54 -14.31
N PRO A 181 -21.21 -6.59 -14.18
CA PRO A 181 -20.77 -7.99 -14.09
C PRO A 181 -19.84 -8.45 -15.22
N LYS A 182 -20.01 -7.93 -16.43
CA LYS A 182 -19.15 -8.23 -17.59
C LYS A 182 -17.70 -7.78 -17.42
N ASP A 183 -17.46 -6.74 -16.59
CA ASP A 183 -16.16 -6.12 -16.38
C ASP A 183 -15.49 -6.60 -15.07
N THR A 184 -16.13 -7.55 -14.35
CA THR A 184 -15.58 -8.14 -13.11
C THR A 184 -14.17 -8.73 -13.27
N PRO A 185 -13.81 -9.43 -14.37
CA PRO A 185 -12.44 -9.90 -14.58
C PRO A 185 -11.42 -8.75 -14.61
N THR A 186 -11.76 -7.63 -15.27
CA THR A 186 -10.92 -6.43 -15.34
C THR A 186 -10.78 -5.78 -13.96
N ALA A 187 -11.85 -5.71 -13.17
CA ALA A 187 -11.81 -5.20 -11.80
C ALA A 187 -10.92 -6.06 -10.90
N SER A 188 -10.99 -7.40 -11.02
CA SER A 188 -10.12 -8.33 -10.29
C SER A 188 -8.64 -8.14 -10.65
N ALA A 189 -8.35 -8.00 -11.94
CA ALA A 189 -6.99 -7.70 -12.42
C ALA A 189 -6.49 -6.35 -11.85
N SER A 190 -7.36 -5.35 -11.80
CA SER A 190 -7.05 -4.04 -11.20
C SER A 190 -6.66 -4.16 -9.72
N VAL A 191 -7.42 -4.90 -8.90
CA VAL A 191 -7.09 -5.13 -7.48
C VAL A 191 -5.69 -5.71 -7.33
N SER A 192 -5.36 -6.75 -8.11
CA SER A 192 -4.05 -7.39 -8.07
C SER A 192 -2.93 -6.45 -8.51
N THR A 193 -3.16 -5.69 -9.58
CA THR A 193 -2.20 -4.70 -10.09
C THR A 193 -1.93 -3.60 -9.07
N MET A 194 -2.97 -3.00 -8.47
CA MET A 194 -2.82 -1.92 -7.49
C MET A 194 -2.08 -2.39 -6.23
N ARG A 195 -2.30 -3.66 -5.82
CA ARG A 195 -1.53 -4.30 -4.75
C ARG A 195 -0.05 -4.34 -5.08
N VAL A 196 0.31 -4.90 -6.25
CA VAL A 196 1.72 -5.06 -6.65
C VAL A 196 2.40 -3.70 -6.84
N ILE A 197 1.72 -2.73 -7.45
CA ILE A 197 2.22 -1.36 -7.58
C ILE A 197 2.49 -0.75 -6.20
N GLY A 198 1.50 -0.81 -5.28
CA GLY A 198 1.64 -0.26 -3.93
C GLY A 198 2.81 -0.89 -3.17
N GLN A 199 2.94 -2.23 -3.19
CA GLN A 199 4.04 -2.95 -2.55
C GLN A 199 5.41 -2.56 -3.13
N SER A 200 5.51 -2.44 -4.44
CA SER A 200 6.78 -2.08 -5.11
C SER A 200 7.17 -0.63 -4.84
N MET A 201 6.20 0.29 -4.91
CA MET A 201 6.42 1.70 -4.56
C MET A 201 6.82 1.86 -3.09
N SER A 202 6.32 1.00 -2.21
CA SER A 202 6.70 0.96 -0.80
C SER A 202 8.20 0.74 -0.61
N MET A 203 8.75 -0.26 -1.29
CA MET A 203 10.20 -0.55 -1.20
C MET A 203 11.04 0.56 -1.79
N GLY A 204 10.65 1.12 -2.94
CA GLY A 204 11.36 2.27 -3.54
C GLY A 204 11.31 3.51 -2.65
N MET A 205 10.15 3.82 -2.05
CA MET A 205 10.02 4.93 -1.10
C MET A 205 10.94 4.72 0.12
N LEU A 206 10.94 3.52 0.70
CA LEU A 206 11.80 3.18 1.83
C LEU A 206 13.28 3.38 1.45
N THR A 207 13.72 2.83 0.30
CA THR A 207 15.08 2.97 -0.20
C THR A 207 15.49 4.43 -0.38
N LEU A 208 14.60 5.26 -0.94
CA LEU A 208 14.85 6.69 -1.12
C LEU A 208 15.01 7.42 0.22
N VAL A 209 14.09 7.20 1.17
CA VAL A 209 14.19 7.83 2.50
C VAL A 209 15.49 7.43 3.19
N PHE A 210 15.86 6.16 3.13
CA PHE A 210 17.11 5.68 3.72
C PHE A 210 18.33 6.29 3.01
N ALA A 211 18.33 6.38 1.68
CA ALA A 211 19.40 7.00 0.93
C ALA A 211 19.58 8.49 1.26
N PHE A 212 18.48 9.23 1.44
CA PHE A 212 18.53 10.66 1.78
C PHE A 212 18.92 10.92 3.23
N VAL A 213 18.49 10.09 4.18
CA VAL A 213 18.72 10.33 5.61
C VAL A 213 20.00 9.67 6.11
N MET A 214 20.22 8.40 5.75
CA MET A 214 21.43 7.67 6.15
C MET A 214 22.59 7.84 5.17
N GLY A 215 22.31 8.05 3.85
CA GLY A 215 23.34 8.00 2.83
C GLY A 215 23.94 6.59 2.70
N ASN A 216 25.22 6.52 2.38
CA ASN A 216 25.95 5.25 2.19
C ASN A 216 26.68 4.79 3.47
N VAL A 217 26.05 4.95 4.65
CA VAL A 217 26.66 4.49 5.90
C VAL A 217 26.16 3.10 6.29
N PRO A 218 27.02 2.22 6.86
CA PRO A 218 26.59 0.90 7.32
C PRO A 218 25.68 1.03 8.55
N ILE A 219 24.77 0.06 8.73
CA ILE A 219 23.90 -0.01 9.91
C ILE A 219 24.70 -0.56 11.11
N ILE A 220 25.35 0.34 11.82
CA ILE A 220 26.14 0.05 13.04
C ILE A 220 25.64 0.94 14.19
N PRO A 221 25.94 0.60 15.46
CA PRO A 221 25.44 1.34 16.63
C PRO A 221 25.67 2.85 16.58
N LYS A 222 26.75 3.30 15.97
CA LYS A 222 27.07 4.72 15.77
C LYS A 222 26.02 5.50 14.98
N TYR A 223 25.29 4.81 14.06
CA TYR A 223 24.32 5.40 13.14
C TYR A 223 22.87 4.99 13.43
N PHE A 224 22.57 4.39 14.59
CA PHE A 224 21.22 3.99 14.96
C PHE A 224 20.25 5.16 15.04
N SER A 225 20.73 6.35 15.40
CA SER A 225 19.90 7.57 15.36
C SER A 225 19.40 7.90 13.96
N LEU A 226 20.22 7.68 12.91
CA LEU A 226 19.82 7.88 11.52
C LEU A 226 18.83 6.81 11.06
N LEU A 227 19.02 5.55 11.50
CA LEU A 227 18.09 4.46 11.22
C LEU A 227 16.71 4.74 11.83
N ILE A 228 16.67 5.22 13.07
CA ILE A 228 15.43 5.60 13.76
C ILE A 228 14.77 6.78 13.03
N ALA A 229 15.53 7.83 12.70
CA ALA A 229 15.02 8.99 11.97
C ALA A 229 14.44 8.59 10.59
N SER A 230 15.13 7.73 9.83
CA SER A 230 14.64 7.22 8.55
C SER A 230 13.33 6.45 8.71
N SER A 231 13.24 5.62 9.75
CA SER A 231 12.05 4.84 10.08
C SER A 231 10.87 5.75 10.45
N GLN A 232 11.10 6.76 11.30
CA GLN A 232 10.08 7.73 11.71
C GLN A 232 9.55 8.54 10.52
N ILE A 233 10.43 9.03 9.64
CA ILE A 233 10.06 9.77 8.43
C ILE A 233 9.23 8.88 7.51
N THR A 234 9.66 7.63 7.29
CA THR A 234 8.91 6.69 6.45
C THR A 234 7.54 6.40 7.04
N CYS A 235 7.43 6.14 8.34
CA CYS A 235 6.14 5.95 9.03
C CYS A 235 5.25 7.19 8.91
N PHE A 236 5.81 8.40 9.04
CA PHE A 236 5.06 9.64 8.87
C PHE A 236 4.49 9.76 7.45
N ILE A 237 5.28 9.48 6.42
CA ILE A 237 4.81 9.47 5.02
C ILE A 237 3.71 8.41 4.84
N CYS A 238 3.89 7.20 5.39
CA CYS A 238 2.89 6.14 5.36
C CYS A 238 1.58 6.54 6.04
N MET A 239 1.64 7.24 7.18
CA MET A 239 0.48 7.77 7.87
C MET A 239 -0.28 8.78 6.99
N VAL A 240 0.41 9.70 6.34
CA VAL A 240 -0.19 10.67 5.41
C VAL A 240 -0.86 9.94 4.24
N LEU A 241 -0.24 8.90 3.68
CA LEU A 241 -0.82 8.09 2.62
C LEU A 241 -2.07 7.32 3.08
N CYS A 242 -2.08 6.79 4.30
CA CYS A 242 -3.28 6.19 4.89
C CYS A 242 -4.41 7.21 5.04
N ILE A 243 -4.11 8.43 5.48
CA ILE A 243 -5.09 9.53 5.56
C ILE A 243 -5.63 9.87 4.16
N ALA A 244 -4.76 9.95 3.14
CA ALA A 244 -5.17 10.14 1.75
C ALA A 244 -6.09 9.00 1.28
N SER A 245 -5.79 7.75 1.65
CA SER A 245 -6.63 6.57 1.38
C SER A 245 -8.01 6.67 2.05
N VAL A 246 -8.09 7.17 3.30
CA VAL A 246 -9.38 7.44 3.97
C VAL A 246 -10.21 8.42 3.15
N PHE A 247 -9.64 9.55 2.77
CA PHE A 247 -10.34 10.56 1.96
C PHE A 247 -10.78 10.01 0.61
N ALA A 248 -9.91 9.27 -0.08
CA ALA A 248 -10.25 8.62 -1.34
C ALA A 248 -11.45 7.67 -1.19
N SER A 249 -11.45 6.82 -0.17
CA SER A 249 -12.58 5.91 0.13
C SER A 249 -13.89 6.69 0.40
N LEU A 250 -13.82 7.84 1.08
CA LEU A 250 -14.99 8.67 1.38
C LEU A 250 -15.53 9.43 0.15
N ILE A 251 -14.66 9.86 -0.77
CA ILE A 251 -15.04 10.53 -2.03
C ILE A 251 -15.90 9.59 -2.89
N GLY A 252 -15.52 8.32 -3.00
CA GLY A 252 -16.29 7.32 -3.73
C GLY A 252 -17.74 7.16 -3.26
N ILE A 253 -18.02 7.40 -1.96
CA ILE A 253 -19.38 7.33 -1.40
C ILE A 253 -20.26 8.44 -1.94
N LYS A 254 -19.75 9.67 -2.09
CA LYS A 254 -20.50 10.83 -2.57
C LYS A 254 -20.96 10.67 -4.02
N SER A 255 -20.11 10.03 -4.86
CA SER A 255 -20.42 9.79 -6.27
C SER A 255 -21.67 8.94 -6.48
N LYS A 256 -21.91 7.95 -5.62
CA LYS A 256 -23.06 7.04 -5.71
C LYS A 256 -24.40 7.73 -5.43
N LYS A 257 -24.42 8.83 -4.67
CA LYS A 257 -25.65 9.63 -4.38
C LYS A 257 -26.06 10.48 -5.55
N ILE A 258 -25.13 10.95 -6.38
CA ILE A 258 -25.43 11.85 -7.52
C ILE A 258 -26.04 11.08 -8.69
N VAL A 259 -25.73 9.79 -8.85
CA VAL A 259 -26.24 8.95 -9.95
C VAL A 259 -27.64 8.38 -9.67
N LYS A 260 -28.15 8.47 -8.45
CA LYS A 260 -29.49 7.99 -8.04
C LYS A 260 -30.53 9.11 -7.88
N GLY A 261 -30.20 10.32 -8.17
CA GLY A 261 -31.09 11.50 -8.26
C GLY A 261 -31.25 11.95 -9.70
#